data_499476aa25ddd25d54a555bff1e2e43f
#
_entry.id   499476aa25ddd25d54a555bff1e2e43f
#
_cell.length_a   1.000
_cell.length_b   1.000
_cell.length_c   1.000
_cell.angle_alpha   90.00
_cell.angle_beta   90.00
_cell.angle_gamma   90.00
#
_symmetry.space_group_name_H-M   'P 1'
#
loop_
_entity.id
_entity.type
_entity.pdbx_description
1 polymer ?
#
loop_
_entity_poly.entity_id
_entity_poly.type
_entity_poly.pdbx_seq_one_letter_code
_entity_poly.pdbx_strand_id
1 'polypeptide(L)'
;MEQLTLRERESIVRARLGLTSNHAAAYAARDVDVDVIAAYPITPQTPTVEKIAEFVANGEIRAEYIPVESEHSAMSALIGASAAGARTFTATSSQGLFYMYELLYIASGLRLPIVMAIASRAASAPICIHGDYQDVMSMRDTGWIMIIASSAQEVYDSIIMAYRIAEDQRVLLPIAVAFDGFLMSHTTEPVELYHEEYVRKFTPKNLDRLILDSSRPITMGAMAVPDWYYEIKYQVIHAMNNSIEVIGDIHREFNNSFGRSYGFVESYMLEDAEEVVVTYGGIWGDVKRGVRMARKDGIKAGALRIRLLRPFPARDIVMSLSNAKTVIVLDRAVSPGATVDGPLALEIATALKLEGIDARVISAIHGLGQRTVYARDVYEVLKSSHHDGIQESRVYLGVREYGSG
;
A
#
# COMPACT_ATOMS: atom_id res chain seq x y z
N MET A 1 9.06 24.87 -11.46
CA MET A 1 8.44 24.19 -12.62
C MET A 1 6.97 24.55 -12.60
N GLU A 2 6.41 25.05 -13.71
CA GLU A 2 5.00 25.43 -13.81
C GLU A 2 4.11 24.21 -13.66
N GLN A 3 3.05 24.35 -12.87
CA GLN A 3 2.00 23.33 -12.78
C GLN A 3 1.26 23.29 -14.13
N LEU A 4 0.89 22.08 -14.56
CA LEU A 4 0.07 21.88 -15.76
C LEU A 4 -1.17 22.76 -15.70
N THR A 5 -1.44 23.49 -16.79
CA THR A 5 -2.69 24.23 -16.96
C THR A 5 -3.88 23.25 -17.04
N LEU A 6 -5.10 23.73 -16.75
CA LEU A 6 -6.31 22.90 -16.88
C LEU A 6 -6.45 22.28 -18.27
N ARG A 7 -6.09 22.99 -19.34
CA ARG A 7 -6.14 22.48 -20.72
C ARG A 7 -5.12 21.38 -20.97
N GLU A 8 -3.89 21.53 -20.48
CA GLU A 8 -2.87 20.50 -20.59
C GLU A 8 -3.26 19.25 -19.81
N ARG A 9 -3.84 19.42 -18.61
CA ARG A 9 -4.34 18.28 -17.82
C ARG A 9 -5.50 17.56 -18.52
N GLU A 10 -6.43 18.28 -19.14
CA GLU A 10 -7.51 17.67 -19.92
C GLU A 10 -6.99 16.92 -21.15
N SER A 11 -5.89 17.35 -21.76
CA SER A 11 -5.31 16.69 -22.95
C SER A 11 -4.63 15.36 -22.64
N ILE A 12 -4.20 15.10 -21.40
CA ILE A 12 -3.57 13.83 -20.99
C ILE A 12 -4.60 12.80 -20.51
N VAL A 13 -5.82 13.21 -20.16
CA VAL A 13 -6.89 12.32 -19.69
C VAL A 13 -7.63 11.75 -20.92
N ARG A 14 -7.52 10.42 -21.10
CA ARG A 14 -8.21 9.68 -22.14
C ARG A 14 -9.71 9.53 -21.85
N ALA A 15 -10.03 9.21 -20.60
CA ALA A 15 -11.41 8.93 -20.18
C ALA A 15 -11.59 9.16 -18.68
N ARG A 16 -12.83 9.46 -18.29
CA ARG A 16 -13.31 9.45 -16.90
C ARG A 16 -14.32 8.35 -16.75
N LEU A 17 -14.02 7.32 -15.98
CA LEU A 17 -14.86 6.13 -15.82
C LEU A 17 -15.23 5.94 -14.35
N GLY A 18 -16.39 5.30 -14.11
CA GLY A 18 -16.74 4.75 -12.81
C GLY A 18 -16.03 3.38 -12.67
N LEU A 19 -15.00 3.29 -11.83
CA LEU A 19 -14.24 2.07 -11.62
C LEU A 19 -14.17 1.69 -10.15
N THR A 20 -14.15 0.40 -9.87
CA THR A 20 -13.71 -0.10 -8.56
C THR A 20 -12.19 -0.10 -8.48
N SER A 21 -11.61 -0.22 -7.29
CA SER A 21 -10.16 -0.35 -7.13
C SER A 21 -9.60 -1.59 -7.82
N ASN A 22 -10.36 -2.69 -7.90
CA ASN A 22 -9.97 -3.86 -8.68
C ASN A 22 -9.81 -3.54 -10.17
N HIS A 23 -10.80 -2.85 -10.76
CA HIS A 23 -10.73 -2.44 -12.16
C HIS A 23 -9.63 -1.40 -12.38
N ALA A 24 -9.47 -0.45 -11.46
CA ALA A 24 -8.40 0.55 -11.54
C ALA A 24 -7.01 -0.11 -11.59
N ALA A 25 -6.78 -1.16 -10.78
CA ALA A 25 -5.54 -1.96 -10.83
C ALA A 25 -5.33 -2.66 -12.18
N ALA A 26 -6.40 -3.23 -12.75
CA ALA A 26 -6.34 -3.88 -14.08
C ALA A 26 -6.03 -2.88 -15.19
N TYR A 27 -6.66 -1.70 -15.17
CA TYR A 27 -6.39 -0.63 -16.14
C TYR A 27 -4.96 -0.11 -16.02
N ALA A 28 -4.43 0.05 -14.81
CA ALA A 28 -3.04 0.47 -14.60
C ALA A 28 -2.06 -0.56 -15.17
N ALA A 29 -2.26 -1.86 -14.91
CA ALA A 29 -1.45 -2.95 -15.46
C ALA A 29 -1.43 -2.94 -17.00
N ARG A 30 -2.60 -2.66 -17.63
CA ARG A 30 -2.69 -2.49 -19.08
C ARG A 30 -1.88 -1.28 -19.56
N ASP A 31 -2.10 -0.12 -18.94
CA ASP A 31 -1.57 1.14 -19.44
C ASP A 31 -0.03 1.24 -19.31
N VAL A 32 0.57 0.53 -18.32
CA VAL A 32 2.03 0.43 -18.17
C VAL A 32 2.69 -0.63 -19.06
N ASP A 33 1.90 -1.37 -19.85
CA ASP A 33 2.38 -2.36 -20.81
C ASP A 33 3.16 -3.51 -20.15
N VAL A 34 2.53 -4.26 -19.24
CA VAL A 34 3.13 -5.44 -18.60
C VAL A 34 3.35 -6.56 -19.63
N ASP A 35 4.44 -7.34 -19.43
CA ASP A 35 4.80 -8.44 -20.35
C ASP A 35 4.23 -9.78 -19.92
N VAL A 36 4.20 -10.04 -18.58
CA VAL A 36 3.73 -11.32 -18.02
C VAL A 36 2.83 -11.07 -16.82
N ILE A 37 1.70 -11.72 -16.79
CA ILE A 37 0.74 -11.71 -15.70
C ILE A 37 0.48 -13.16 -15.28
N ALA A 38 0.71 -13.48 -14.02
CA ALA A 38 0.34 -14.77 -13.46
C ALA A 38 -0.53 -14.53 -12.23
N ALA A 39 -1.69 -15.15 -12.16
CA ALA A 39 -2.62 -14.95 -11.07
C ALA A 39 -3.52 -16.15 -10.83
N TYR A 40 -3.95 -16.32 -9.59
CA TYR A 40 -4.99 -17.23 -9.15
C TYR A 40 -6.17 -16.41 -8.59
N PRO A 41 -7.42 -16.69 -9.02
CA PRO A 41 -8.57 -15.90 -8.57
C PRO A 41 -8.90 -16.18 -7.09
N ILE A 42 -8.93 -15.13 -6.28
CA ILE A 42 -9.34 -15.19 -4.87
C ILE A 42 -10.19 -13.97 -4.51
N THR A 43 -11.31 -14.18 -3.79
CA THR A 43 -12.18 -13.09 -3.30
C THR A 43 -11.42 -12.22 -2.26
N PRO A 44 -11.46 -10.87 -2.36
CA PRO A 44 -12.23 -10.02 -3.28
C PRO A 44 -11.44 -9.49 -4.48
N GLN A 45 -10.28 -10.07 -4.81
CA GLN A 45 -9.39 -9.63 -5.90
C GLN A 45 -9.85 -10.12 -7.29
N THR A 46 -10.68 -11.18 -7.38
CA THR A 46 -11.09 -11.83 -8.63
C THR A 46 -11.44 -10.86 -9.77
N PRO A 47 -12.19 -9.75 -9.57
CA PRO A 47 -12.50 -8.82 -10.66
C PRO A 47 -11.27 -8.15 -11.32
N THR A 48 -10.13 -8.07 -10.63
CA THR A 48 -8.87 -7.60 -11.23
C THR A 48 -8.39 -8.58 -12.29
N VAL A 49 -8.35 -9.86 -11.96
CA VAL A 49 -7.87 -10.94 -12.83
C VAL A 49 -8.81 -11.14 -14.02
N GLU A 50 -10.12 -11.13 -13.79
CA GLU A 50 -11.14 -11.23 -14.85
C GLU A 50 -11.02 -10.08 -15.85
N LYS A 51 -10.84 -8.85 -15.37
CA LYS A 51 -10.70 -7.68 -16.26
C LYS A 51 -9.39 -7.72 -17.06
N ILE A 52 -8.31 -8.21 -16.47
CA ILE A 52 -7.05 -8.42 -17.20
C ILE A 52 -7.22 -9.50 -18.28
N ALA A 53 -7.86 -10.63 -17.94
CA ALA A 53 -8.12 -11.70 -18.91
C ALA A 53 -8.97 -11.19 -20.09
N GLU A 54 -9.97 -10.33 -19.83
CA GLU A 54 -10.76 -9.65 -20.88
C GLU A 54 -9.86 -8.79 -21.78
N PHE A 55 -8.97 -7.96 -21.21
CA PHE A 55 -8.05 -7.13 -21.99
C PHE A 55 -7.12 -7.94 -22.88
N VAL A 56 -6.61 -9.07 -22.37
CA VAL A 56 -5.76 -9.98 -23.15
C VAL A 56 -6.57 -10.63 -24.29
N ALA A 57 -7.77 -11.14 -23.98
CA ALA A 57 -8.65 -11.76 -24.97
C ALA A 57 -9.08 -10.80 -26.10
N ASN A 58 -9.28 -9.51 -25.76
CA ASN A 58 -9.63 -8.47 -26.72
C ASN A 58 -8.41 -7.90 -27.48
N GLY A 59 -7.18 -8.31 -27.13
CA GLY A 59 -5.95 -7.76 -27.71
C GLY A 59 -5.61 -6.33 -27.26
N GLU A 60 -6.21 -5.87 -26.17
CA GLU A 60 -5.93 -4.55 -25.58
C GLU A 60 -4.60 -4.52 -24.83
N ILE A 61 -4.08 -5.68 -24.42
CA ILE A 61 -2.76 -5.85 -23.81
C ILE A 61 -2.05 -7.04 -24.48
N ARG A 62 -0.77 -6.88 -24.77
CA ARG A 62 0.08 -7.94 -25.36
C ARG A 62 0.91 -8.63 -24.29
N ALA A 63 0.26 -9.07 -23.21
CA ALA A 63 0.90 -9.79 -22.13
C ALA A 63 0.68 -11.29 -22.26
N GLU A 64 1.66 -12.08 -21.83
CA GLU A 64 1.43 -13.49 -21.55
C GLU A 64 0.62 -13.60 -20.25
N TYR A 65 -0.60 -14.11 -20.33
CA TYR A 65 -1.46 -14.35 -19.18
C TYR A 65 -1.39 -15.81 -18.79
N ILE A 66 -0.83 -16.12 -17.63
CA ILE A 66 -0.60 -17.48 -17.13
C ILE A 66 -1.61 -17.78 -16.01
N PRO A 67 -2.72 -18.47 -16.30
CA PRO A 67 -3.59 -19.00 -15.27
C PRO A 67 -2.87 -20.15 -14.55
N VAL A 68 -2.79 -20.07 -13.23
CA VAL A 68 -2.08 -21.05 -12.40
C VAL A 68 -3.04 -21.73 -11.42
N GLU A 69 -2.62 -22.83 -10.80
CA GLU A 69 -3.41 -23.58 -9.84
C GLU A 69 -3.29 -23.08 -8.40
N SER A 70 -2.37 -22.12 -8.15
CA SER A 70 -2.17 -21.54 -6.82
C SER A 70 -1.43 -20.21 -6.87
N GLU A 71 -1.54 -19.41 -5.79
CA GLU A 71 -0.80 -18.17 -5.65
C GLU A 71 0.71 -18.42 -5.53
N HIS A 72 1.13 -19.54 -4.95
CA HIS A 72 2.53 -19.93 -4.91
C HIS A 72 3.09 -20.09 -6.32
N SER A 73 2.37 -20.80 -7.21
CA SER A 73 2.77 -20.95 -8.61
C SER A 73 2.74 -19.62 -9.37
N ALA A 74 1.77 -18.73 -9.06
CA ALA A 74 1.74 -17.39 -9.64
C ALA A 74 3.04 -16.61 -9.36
N MET A 75 3.43 -16.51 -8.09
CA MET A 75 4.66 -15.78 -7.72
C MET A 75 5.92 -16.48 -8.26
N SER A 76 5.96 -17.82 -8.29
CA SER A 76 7.06 -18.58 -8.87
C SER A 76 7.27 -18.27 -10.35
N ALA A 77 6.16 -18.23 -11.13
CA ALA A 77 6.20 -17.88 -12.55
C ALA A 77 6.71 -16.44 -12.77
N LEU A 78 6.24 -15.49 -11.93
CA LEU A 78 6.65 -14.08 -12.02
C LEU A 78 8.11 -13.85 -11.61
N ILE A 79 8.63 -14.60 -10.64
CA ILE A 79 10.05 -14.57 -10.27
C ILE A 79 10.89 -15.00 -11.50
N GLY A 80 10.53 -16.10 -12.15
CA GLY A 80 11.21 -16.57 -13.37
C GLY A 80 11.11 -15.54 -14.51
N ALA A 81 9.92 -15.02 -14.79
CA ALA A 81 9.69 -14.03 -15.84
C ALA A 81 10.44 -12.72 -15.56
N SER A 82 10.39 -12.22 -14.34
CA SER A 82 11.12 -11.01 -13.96
C SER A 82 12.63 -11.21 -14.01
N ALA A 83 13.14 -12.37 -13.60
CA ALA A 83 14.55 -12.71 -13.74
C ALA A 83 15.00 -12.76 -15.22
N ALA A 84 14.12 -13.14 -16.15
CA ALA A 84 14.36 -13.10 -17.58
C ALA A 84 14.18 -11.70 -18.21
N GLY A 85 13.86 -10.68 -17.43
CA GLY A 85 13.76 -9.29 -17.88
C GLY A 85 12.35 -8.79 -18.14
N ALA A 86 11.32 -9.63 -18.02
CA ALA A 86 9.93 -9.21 -18.21
C ALA A 86 9.43 -8.25 -17.12
N ARG A 87 8.55 -7.34 -17.50
CA ARG A 87 7.74 -6.53 -16.59
C ARG A 87 6.54 -7.35 -16.14
N THR A 88 6.37 -7.56 -14.85
CA THR A 88 5.45 -8.53 -14.30
C THR A 88 4.39 -7.93 -13.40
N PHE A 89 3.19 -8.56 -13.37
CA PHE A 89 2.09 -8.15 -12.50
C PHE A 89 1.36 -9.36 -11.91
N THR A 90 0.91 -9.23 -10.68
CA THR A 90 -0.05 -10.14 -10.05
C THR A 90 -1.01 -9.39 -9.15
N ALA A 91 -2.08 -10.07 -8.74
CA ALA A 91 -3.00 -9.58 -7.72
C ALA A 91 -3.42 -10.73 -6.81
N THR A 92 -3.62 -10.45 -5.51
CA THR A 92 -3.97 -11.45 -4.50
C THR A 92 -4.75 -10.85 -3.33
N SER A 93 -5.08 -11.70 -2.35
CA SER A 93 -5.76 -11.37 -1.09
C SER A 93 -5.44 -12.41 -0.02
N SER A 94 -5.34 -11.99 1.25
CA SER A 94 -5.38 -12.87 2.44
C SER A 94 -4.59 -14.18 2.32
N GLN A 95 -5.29 -15.33 2.34
CA GLN A 95 -4.67 -16.67 2.27
C GLN A 95 -3.82 -16.85 1.03
N GLY A 96 -4.16 -16.21 -0.09
CA GLY A 96 -3.32 -16.23 -1.29
C GLY A 96 -1.98 -15.53 -1.06
N LEU A 97 -1.98 -14.40 -0.34
CA LEU A 97 -0.74 -13.73 0.05
C LEU A 97 0.08 -14.61 1.01
N PHE A 98 -0.57 -15.27 1.98
CA PHE A 98 0.11 -16.19 2.87
C PHE A 98 0.65 -17.42 2.15
N TYR A 99 -0.04 -17.91 1.13
CA TYR A 99 0.41 -19.09 0.36
C TYR A 99 1.64 -18.78 -0.50
N MET A 100 1.85 -17.54 -0.94
CA MET A 100 3.07 -17.15 -1.65
C MET A 100 4.17 -16.55 -0.73
N TYR A 101 4.02 -16.61 0.60
CA TYR A 101 4.79 -15.82 1.56
C TYR A 101 6.30 -16.05 1.48
N GLU A 102 6.78 -17.29 1.37
CA GLU A 102 8.22 -17.56 1.23
C GLU A 102 8.81 -16.92 -0.03
N LEU A 103 8.02 -16.88 -1.12
CA LEU A 103 8.44 -16.31 -2.40
C LEU A 103 8.57 -14.79 -2.35
N LEU A 104 7.92 -14.13 -1.40
CA LEU A 104 8.09 -12.69 -1.20
C LEU A 104 9.54 -12.37 -0.78
N TYR A 105 10.12 -13.17 0.10
CA TYR A 105 11.55 -13.04 0.47
C TYR A 105 12.48 -13.37 -0.68
N ILE A 106 12.11 -14.33 -1.52
CA ILE A 106 12.90 -14.69 -2.71
C ILE A 106 12.88 -13.53 -3.71
N ALA A 107 11.72 -12.97 -4.02
CA ALA A 107 11.58 -11.85 -4.96
C ALA A 107 12.42 -10.62 -4.52
N SER A 108 12.34 -10.23 -3.26
CA SER A 108 13.11 -9.11 -2.72
C SER A 108 14.62 -9.42 -2.63
N GLY A 109 14.97 -10.65 -2.22
CA GLY A 109 16.35 -11.10 -2.12
C GLY A 109 17.07 -11.19 -3.46
N LEU A 110 16.33 -11.54 -4.52
CA LEU A 110 16.83 -11.56 -5.91
C LEU A 110 16.73 -10.17 -6.60
N ARG A 111 16.21 -9.16 -5.90
CA ARG A 111 16.11 -7.79 -6.41
C ARG A 111 15.27 -7.70 -7.69
N LEU A 112 14.11 -8.37 -7.71
CA LEU A 112 13.21 -8.45 -8.84
C LEU A 112 12.09 -7.41 -8.74
N PRO A 113 11.92 -6.51 -9.72
CA PRO A 113 10.94 -5.42 -9.71
C PRO A 113 9.52 -5.95 -10.10
N ILE A 114 8.94 -6.78 -9.24
CA ILE A 114 7.60 -7.32 -9.40
C ILE A 114 6.59 -6.34 -8.81
N VAL A 115 5.48 -6.07 -9.48
CA VAL A 115 4.38 -5.24 -8.95
C VAL A 115 3.19 -6.13 -8.64
N MET A 116 2.62 -5.96 -7.42
CA MET A 116 1.48 -6.72 -6.93
C MET A 116 0.38 -5.79 -6.41
N ALA A 117 -0.86 -6.03 -6.81
CA ALA A 117 -2.04 -5.41 -6.21
C ALA A 117 -2.61 -6.33 -5.12
N ILE A 118 -2.97 -5.77 -3.96
CA ILE A 118 -3.55 -6.53 -2.85
C ILE A 118 -4.91 -5.93 -2.49
N ALA A 119 -5.99 -6.66 -2.81
CA ALA A 119 -7.31 -6.36 -2.28
C ALA A 119 -7.40 -6.98 -0.87
N SER A 120 -6.99 -6.22 0.14
CA SER A 120 -6.73 -6.68 1.49
C SER A 120 -7.96 -7.31 2.15
N ARG A 121 -7.77 -8.47 2.79
CA ARG A 121 -8.83 -9.30 3.37
C ARG A 121 -8.38 -9.93 4.66
N ALA A 122 -9.35 -10.12 5.59
CA ALA A 122 -9.14 -10.75 6.89
C ALA A 122 -8.49 -12.14 6.80
N ALA A 123 -7.60 -12.42 7.73
CA ALA A 123 -6.93 -13.73 7.86
C ALA A 123 -7.85 -14.77 8.48
N SER A 124 -7.84 -15.99 7.94
CA SER A 124 -8.49 -17.15 8.58
C SER A 124 -7.62 -17.68 9.73
N ALA A 125 -8.16 -18.33 10.78
CA ALA A 125 -9.55 -18.64 11.10
C ALA A 125 -10.11 -17.64 12.12
N PRO A 126 -11.44 -17.39 12.13
CA PRO A 126 -12.45 -17.94 11.23
C PRO A 126 -12.33 -17.36 9.81
N ILE A 127 -12.91 -18.04 8.82
CA ILE A 127 -12.94 -17.51 7.47
C ILE A 127 -13.84 -16.26 7.40
N CYS A 128 -13.27 -15.16 6.92
CA CYS A 128 -14.01 -13.93 6.65
C CYS A 128 -13.50 -13.38 5.32
N ILE A 129 -14.41 -13.21 4.35
CA ILE A 129 -14.02 -12.71 3.02
C ILE A 129 -13.92 -11.19 2.96
N HIS A 130 -14.36 -10.49 4.01
CA HIS A 130 -14.36 -9.03 4.07
C HIS A 130 -12.99 -8.46 4.48
N GLY A 131 -12.80 -7.17 4.16
CA GLY A 131 -11.50 -6.51 4.29
C GLY A 131 -11.05 -6.20 5.72
N ASP A 132 -9.80 -6.41 5.98
CA ASP A 132 -8.95 -5.73 6.95
C ASP A 132 -7.51 -5.75 6.40
N TYR A 133 -6.51 -5.40 7.19
CA TYR A 133 -5.12 -5.31 6.69
C TYR A 133 -4.18 -6.32 7.37
N GLN A 134 -4.72 -7.40 7.94
CA GLN A 134 -3.91 -8.42 8.60
C GLN A 134 -2.93 -9.08 7.62
N ASP A 135 -3.38 -9.33 6.40
CA ASP A 135 -2.56 -9.89 5.33
C ASP A 135 -1.40 -8.96 4.94
N VAL A 136 -1.70 -7.70 4.66
CA VAL A 136 -0.69 -6.68 4.31
C VAL A 136 0.31 -6.46 5.45
N MET A 137 -0.18 -6.32 6.69
CA MET A 137 0.71 -6.12 7.84
C MET A 137 1.63 -7.31 8.11
N SER A 138 1.24 -8.54 7.71
CA SER A 138 2.11 -9.72 7.86
C SER A 138 3.34 -9.67 6.95
N MET A 139 3.27 -9.01 5.78
CA MET A 139 4.37 -8.99 4.80
C MET A 139 5.38 -7.84 5.01
N ARG A 140 5.21 -6.99 6.01
CA ARG A 140 6.03 -5.78 6.19
C ARG A 140 7.53 -6.01 6.34
N ASP A 141 7.96 -7.23 6.67
CA ASP A 141 9.37 -7.59 6.88
C ASP A 141 9.97 -8.40 5.71
N THR A 142 9.22 -8.54 4.60
CA THR A 142 9.63 -9.35 3.44
C THR A 142 10.53 -8.64 2.45
N GLY A 143 10.84 -7.36 2.67
CA GLY A 143 11.69 -6.56 1.76
C GLY A 143 10.93 -5.98 0.57
N TRP A 144 9.61 -5.96 0.60
CA TRP A 144 8.76 -5.29 -0.38
C TRP A 144 8.52 -3.84 -0.02
N ILE A 145 8.52 -2.95 -1.01
CA ILE A 145 7.96 -1.59 -0.85
C ILE A 145 6.44 -1.73 -0.77
N MET A 146 5.81 -1.02 0.15
CA MET A 146 4.39 -1.18 0.44
C MET A 146 3.67 0.17 0.45
N ILE A 147 2.70 0.33 -0.45
CA ILE A 147 1.85 1.52 -0.58
C ILE A 147 0.42 1.13 -0.24
N ILE A 148 -0.26 1.91 0.61
CA ILE A 148 -1.67 1.71 0.94
C ILE A 148 -2.50 2.87 0.37
N ALA A 149 -3.34 2.54 -0.61
CA ALA A 149 -4.22 3.49 -1.28
C ALA A 149 -5.53 3.70 -0.50
N SER A 150 -6.19 4.85 -0.72
CA SER A 150 -7.48 5.22 -0.10
C SER A 150 -8.58 5.54 -1.10
N SER A 151 -8.33 5.41 -2.40
CA SER A 151 -9.30 5.59 -3.49
C SER A 151 -8.91 4.78 -4.71
N ALA A 152 -9.87 4.52 -5.60
CA ALA A 152 -9.61 3.82 -6.86
C ALA A 152 -8.65 4.59 -7.77
N GLN A 153 -8.71 5.93 -7.77
CA GLN A 153 -7.73 6.76 -8.49
C GLN A 153 -6.32 6.57 -7.93
N GLU A 154 -6.18 6.55 -6.61
CA GLU A 154 -4.88 6.36 -5.97
C GLU A 154 -4.30 4.96 -6.27
N VAL A 155 -5.14 3.92 -6.40
CA VAL A 155 -4.70 2.58 -6.83
C VAL A 155 -4.12 2.64 -8.24
N TYR A 156 -4.85 3.24 -9.19
CA TYR A 156 -4.41 3.40 -10.58
C TYR A 156 -3.07 4.14 -10.66
N ASP A 157 -2.99 5.31 -10.05
CA ASP A 157 -1.81 6.16 -10.07
C ASP A 157 -0.61 5.49 -9.36
N SER A 158 -0.85 4.81 -8.22
CA SER A 158 0.20 4.14 -7.45
C SER A 158 0.81 2.96 -8.19
N ILE A 159 0.02 2.18 -8.95
CA ILE A 159 0.55 1.08 -9.76
C ILE A 159 1.41 1.62 -10.91
N ILE A 160 1.03 2.73 -11.53
CA ILE A 160 1.85 3.38 -12.56
C ILE A 160 3.20 3.81 -11.95
N MET A 161 3.17 4.50 -10.81
CA MET A 161 4.40 4.93 -10.13
C MET A 161 5.24 3.74 -9.63
N ALA A 162 4.60 2.62 -9.23
CA ALA A 162 5.27 1.44 -8.71
C ALA A 162 6.28 0.86 -9.71
N TYR A 163 5.99 0.85 -11.01
CA TYR A 163 6.95 0.38 -12.01
C TYR A 163 8.17 1.28 -12.12
N ARG A 164 7.97 2.60 -12.09
CA ARG A 164 9.09 3.56 -12.10
C ARG A 164 9.99 3.41 -10.87
N ILE A 165 9.39 3.15 -9.71
CA ILE A 165 10.11 2.97 -8.44
C ILE A 165 10.83 1.62 -8.44
N ALA A 166 10.11 0.54 -8.77
CA ALA A 166 10.64 -0.82 -8.71
C ALA A 166 11.79 -1.04 -9.71
N GLU A 167 11.71 -0.45 -10.90
CA GLU A 167 12.69 -0.58 -11.98
C GLU A 167 13.86 0.42 -11.88
N ASP A 168 13.86 1.36 -10.91
CA ASP A 168 15.00 2.24 -10.66
C ASP A 168 16.20 1.43 -10.16
N GLN A 169 17.36 1.61 -10.76
CA GLN A 169 18.57 0.84 -10.45
C GLN A 169 19.06 0.99 -9.01
N ARG A 170 18.75 2.12 -8.37
CA ARG A 170 19.05 2.35 -6.94
C ARG A 170 18.16 1.51 -6.03
N VAL A 171 17.03 1.01 -6.56
CA VAL A 171 15.99 0.28 -5.83
C VAL A 171 15.95 -1.19 -6.22
N LEU A 172 15.48 -1.54 -7.42
CA LEU A 172 15.29 -2.92 -7.89
C LEU A 172 14.64 -3.79 -6.80
N LEU A 173 13.51 -3.37 -6.23
CA LEU A 173 12.73 -4.09 -5.23
C LEU A 173 11.29 -4.28 -5.69
N PRO A 174 10.65 -5.38 -5.29
CA PRO A 174 9.24 -5.58 -5.58
C PRO A 174 8.36 -4.61 -4.77
N ILE A 175 7.21 -4.27 -5.33
CA ILE A 175 6.26 -3.31 -4.74
C ILE A 175 4.86 -3.91 -4.66
N ALA A 176 4.21 -3.73 -3.50
CA ALA A 176 2.81 -4.01 -3.29
C ALA A 176 2.00 -2.71 -3.16
N VAL A 177 0.89 -2.62 -3.92
CA VAL A 177 -0.13 -1.58 -3.77
C VAL A 177 -1.37 -2.22 -3.17
N ALA A 178 -1.65 -1.90 -1.92
CA ALA A 178 -2.76 -2.47 -1.16
C ALA A 178 -3.95 -1.50 -1.07
N PHE A 179 -5.15 -2.03 -1.06
CA PHE A 179 -6.41 -1.30 -0.87
C PHE A 179 -7.44 -2.19 -0.18
N ASP A 180 -8.45 -1.56 0.45
CA ASP A 180 -9.48 -2.29 1.20
C ASP A 180 -10.28 -3.25 0.32
N GLY A 181 -10.31 -4.53 0.70
CA GLY A 181 -11.23 -5.50 0.14
C GLY A 181 -12.68 -5.12 0.45
N PHE A 182 -13.58 -5.34 -0.48
CA PHE A 182 -14.98 -4.94 -0.53
C PHE A 182 -15.24 -3.44 -0.43
N LEU A 183 -14.72 -2.74 0.59
CA LEU A 183 -14.97 -1.30 0.76
C LEU A 183 -14.51 -0.50 -0.47
N MET A 184 -13.31 -0.76 -0.97
CA MET A 184 -12.77 -0.09 -2.17
C MET A 184 -12.80 -1.00 -3.40
N SER A 185 -12.57 -2.31 -3.21
CA SER A 185 -12.47 -3.26 -4.32
C SER A 185 -13.80 -3.47 -5.06
N HIS A 186 -14.94 -3.14 -4.44
CA HIS A 186 -16.29 -3.30 -5.00
C HIS A 186 -17.13 -2.01 -4.99
N THR A 187 -16.58 -0.90 -4.50
CA THR A 187 -17.24 0.40 -4.58
C THR A 187 -16.75 1.15 -5.82
N THR A 188 -17.68 1.66 -6.60
CA THR A 188 -17.38 2.43 -7.81
C THR A 188 -17.08 3.87 -7.46
N GLU A 189 -15.93 4.37 -7.93
CA GLU A 189 -15.49 5.75 -7.79
C GLU A 189 -15.13 6.34 -9.16
N PRO A 190 -15.16 7.66 -9.34
CA PRO A 190 -14.68 8.29 -10.57
C PRO A 190 -13.17 8.16 -10.67
N VAL A 191 -12.68 7.62 -11.79
CA VAL A 191 -11.25 7.47 -12.10
C VAL A 191 -10.95 8.13 -13.43
N GLU A 192 -9.94 8.98 -13.45
CA GLU A 192 -9.36 9.57 -14.66
C GLU A 192 -8.28 8.62 -15.18
N LEU A 193 -8.48 8.08 -16.36
CA LEU A 193 -7.51 7.27 -17.07
C LEU A 193 -6.71 8.15 -18.02
N TYR A 194 -5.40 7.99 -18.06
CA TYR A 194 -4.52 8.74 -18.94
C TYR A 194 -4.40 8.08 -20.32
N HIS A 195 -4.01 8.85 -21.33
CA HIS A 195 -3.61 8.27 -22.62
C HIS A 195 -2.38 7.37 -22.42
N GLU A 196 -2.40 6.18 -23.00
CA GLU A 196 -1.36 5.17 -22.84
C GLU A 196 0.04 5.66 -23.23
N GLU A 197 0.12 6.53 -24.22
CA GLU A 197 1.40 7.13 -24.66
C GLU A 197 2.07 7.94 -23.55
N TYR A 198 1.30 8.70 -22.74
CA TYR A 198 1.84 9.45 -21.60
C TYR A 198 2.26 8.52 -20.47
N VAL A 199 1.46 7.47 -20.20
CA VAL A 199 1.80 6.47 -19.18
C VAL A 199 3.09 5.73 -19.58
N ARG A 200 3.20 5.25 -20.81
CA ARG A 200 4.39 4.53 -21.32
C ARG A 200 5.62 5.44 -21.39
N LYS A 201 5.44 6.73 -21.70
CA LYS A 201 6.53 7.71 -21.64
C LYS A 201 7.01 7.95 -20.21
N PHE A 202 6.08 7.98 -19.24
CA PHE A 202 6.42 8.09 -17.82
C PHE A 202 7.05 6.81 -17.27
N THR A 203 6.63 5.63 -17.76
CA THR A 203 7.12 4.31 -17.35
C THR A 203 7.93 3.62 -18.46
N PRO A 204 9.03 4.18 -18.97
CA PRO A 204 9.84 3.50 -19.97
C PRO A 204 10.37 2.18 -19.40
N LYS A 205 10.33 1.11 -20.20
CA LYS A 205 10.89 -0.18 -19.77
C LYS A 205 12.41 -0.06 -19.60
N ASN A 206 12.88 -0.27 -18.38
CA ASN A 206 14.31 -0.23 -18.09
C ASN A 206 14.88 -1.66 -18.07
N LEU A 207 15.65 -1.99 -19.11
CA LEU A 207 16.33 -3.28 -19.24
C LEU A 207 17.78 -3.26 -18.75
N ASP A 208 18.26 -2.12 -18.26
CA ASP A 208 19.64 -1.98 -17.76
C ASP A 208 19.77 -2.57 -16.33
N ARG A 209 19.50 -3.86 -16.22
CA ARG A 209 19.66 -4.65 -14.99
C ARG A 209 20.18 -6.05 -15.33
N LEU A 210 20.69 -6.75 -14.34
CA LEU A 210 21.08 -8.16 -14.53
C LEU A 210 19.82 -9.01 -14.79
N ILE A 211 19.85 -9.72 -15.91
CA ILE A 211 18.79 -10.66 -16.33
C ILE A 211 19.39 -12.00 -16.72
N LEU A 212 18.57 -13.04 -16.68
CA LEU A 212 18.91 -14.35 -17.23
C LEU A 212 18.87 -14.27 -18.76
N ASP A 213 20.02 -14.16 -19.39
CA ASP A 213 20.19 -14.06 -20.82
C ASP A 213 21.21 -15.12 -21.29
N SER A 214 20.80 -15.97 -22.24
CA SER A 214 21.66 -17.03 -22.77
C SER A 214 22.91 -16.49 -23.50
N SER A 215 22.88 -15.26 -24.00
CA SER A 215 24.02 -14.61 -24.65
C SER A 215 25.07 -14.11 -23.63
N ARG A 216 24.64 -13.87 -22.40
CA ARG A 216 25.47 -13.41 -21.26
C ARG A 216 25.08 -14.17 -20.00
N PRO A 217 25.42 -15.45 -19.90
CA PRO A 217 24.91 -16.34 -18.87
C PRO A 217 25.38 -15.91 -17.47
N ILE A 218 24.42 -15.82 -16.55
CA ILE A 218 24.64 -15.59 -15.13
C ILE A 218 23.85 -16.60 -14.30
N THR A 219 24.21 -16.74 -13.04
CA THR A 219 23.44 -17.53 -12.06
C THR A 219 22.72 -16.56 -11.12
N MET A 220 21.40 -16.76 -10.94
CA MET A 220 20.60 -16.10 -9.90
C MET A 220 20.17 -17.11 -8.84
N GLY A 221 20.09 -16.67 -7.57
CA GLY A 221 19.67 -17.53 -6.47
C GLY A 221 20.73 -18.53 -6.03
N ALA A 222 22.01 -18.15 -6.06
CA ALA A 222 23.07 -18.97 -5.55
C ALA A 222 22.92 -19.26 -4.04
N MET A 223 23.37 -20.45 -3.61
CA MET A 223 23.49 -20.76 -2.19
C MET A 223 24.61 -19.90 -1.59
N ALA A 224 24.23 -19.03 -0.63
CA ALA A 224 25.19 -18.21 0.09
C ALA A 224 25.64 -18.89 1.38
N VAL A 225 26.94 -18.92 1.59
CA VAL A 225 27.56 -19.34 2.87
C VAL A 225 27.56 -18.17 3.86
N PRO A 226 27.83 -18.40 5.18
CA PRO A 226 27.79 -17.34 6.19
C PRO A 226 28.60 -16.09 5.84
N ASP A 227 29.73 -16.25 5.16
CA ASP A 227 30.64 -15.13 4.75
C ASP A 227 30.04 -14.16 3.73
N TRP A 228 28.94 -14.52 3.05
CA TRP A 228 28.31 -13.71 2.01
C TRP A 228 26.83 -13.39 2.25
N TYR A 229 26.14 -14.18 3.09
CA TYR A 229 24.69 -14.04 3.28
C TYR A 229 24.32 -12.68 3.87
N TYR A 230 25.09 -12.19 4.83
CA TYR A 230 24.83 -10.93 5.51
C TYR A 230 24.95 -9.74 4.55
N GLU A 231 26.00 -9.69 3.74
CA GLU A 231 26.22 -8.66 2.75
C GLU A 231 25.11 -8.64 1.68
N ILE A 232 24.65 -9.81 1.25
CA ILE A 232 23.52 -9.91 0.31
C ILE A 232 22.24 -9.36 0.93
N LYS A 233 21.95 -9.69 2.19
CA LYS A 233 20.78 -9.14 2.91
C LYS A 233 20.93 -7.65 3.17
N TYR A 234 22.12 -7.16 3.47
CA TYR A 234 22.39 -5.74 3.65
C TYR A 234 22.11 -4.92 2.38
N GLN A 235 22.35 -5.48 1.19
CA GLN A 235 22.01 -4.83 -0.08
C GLN A 235 20.49 -4.58 -0.21
N VAL A 236 19.63 -5.48 0.29
CA VAL A 236 18.17 -5.28 0.30
C VAL A 236 17.81 -4.13 1.24
N ILE A 237 18.42 -4.07 2.42
CA ILE A 237 18.21 -2.97 3.39
C ILE A 237 18.65 -1.63 2.77
N HIS A 238 19.82 -1.60 2.14
CA HIS A 238 20.34 -0.41 1.48
C HIS A 238 19.43 0.08 0.36
N ALA A 239 18.93 -0.83 -0.47
CA ALA A 239 17.98 -0.51 -1.53
C ALA A 239 16.64 0.01 -0.99
N MET A 240 16.15 -0.58 0.10
CA MET A 240 14.94 -0.10 0.78
C MET A 240 15.12 1.33 1.31
N ASN A 241 16.27 1.64 1.90
CA ASN A 241 16.58 3.00 2.37
C ASN A 241 16.68 4.00 1.21
N ASN A 242 17.35 3.62 0.11
CA ASN A 242 17.46 4.48 -1.09
C ASN A 242 16.08 4.73 -1.73
N SER A 243 15.14 3.80 -1.58
CA SER A 243 13.82 3.95 -2.20
C SER A 243 13.03 5.15 -1.69
N ILE A 244 13.31 5.67 -0.48
CA ILE A 244 12.65 6.89 0.04
C ILE A 244 12.89 8.08 -0.89
N GLU A 245 14.14 8.32 -1.27
CA GLU A 245 14.49 9.42 -2.18
C GLU A 245 13.86 9.20 -3.56
N VAL A 246 14.00 7.99 -4.10
CA VAL A 246 13.44 7.62 -5.41
C VAL A 246 11.92 7.80 -5.45
N ILE A 247 11.20 7.36 -4.44
CA ILE A 247 9.74 7.54 -4.33
C ILE A 247 9.40 9.04 -4.31
N GLY A 248 10.15 9.84 -3.54
CA GLY A 248 9.96 11.29 -3.49
C GLY A 248 10.16 11.96 -4.85
N ASP A 249 11.21 11.56 -5.59
CA ASP A 249 11.47 12.05 -6.94
C ASP A 249 10.33 11.69 -7.90
N ILE A 250 9.91 10.43 -7.89
CA ILE A 250 8.84 9.94 -8.77
C ILE A 250 7.50 10.59 -8.44
N HIS A 251 7.18 10.86 -7.17
CA HIS A 251 6.00 11.63 -6.81
C HIS A 251 6.02 13.03 -7.41
N ARG A 252 7.18 13.70 -7.43
CA ARG A 252 7.34 15.03 -8.07
C ARG A 252 7.22 14.94 -9.60
N GLU A 253 7.84 13.94 -10.21
CA GLU A 253 7.72 13.71 -11.66
C GLU A 253 6.27 13.39 -12.06
N PHE A 254 5.55 12.58 -11.25
CA PHE A 254 4.16 12.24 -11.48
C PHE A 254 3.25 13.47 -11.39
N ASN A 255 3.46 14.32 -10.37
CA ASN A 255 2.72 15.58 -10.27
C ASN A 255 2.95 16.48 -11.48
N ASN A 256 4.19 16.58 -11.96
CA ASN A 256 4.51 17.38 -13.16
C ASN A 256 3.89 16.80 -14.43
N SER A 257 3.80 15.46 -14.53
CA SER A 257 3.30 14.78 -15.73
C SER A 257 1.78 14.66 -15.78
N PHE A 258 1.12 14.51 -14.61
CA PHE A 258 -0.31 14.19 -14.53
C PHE A 258 -1.11 15.16 -13.64
N GLY A 259 -0.45 16.11 -12.99
CA GLY A 259 -1.10 17.13 -12.15
C GLY A 259 -1.71 16.58 -10.85
N ARG A 260 -1.27 15.41 -10.37
CA ARG A 260 -1.69 14.81 -9.10
C ARG A 260 -0.50 14.66 -8.16
N SER A 261 -0.66 15.18 -6.95
CA SER A 261 0.39 15.15 -5.93
C SER A 261 0.12 14.07 -4.91
N TYR A 262 1.15 13.26 -4.64
CA TYR A 262 1.16 12.23 -3.60
C TYR A 262 2.35 12.45 -2.67
N GLY A 263 2.11 12.22 -1.36
CA GLY A 263 3.15 12.22 -0.32
C GLY A 263 3.36 10.81 0.24
N PHE A 264 4.29 10.67 1.16
CA PHE A 264 4.43 9.46 1.98
C PHE A 264 3.32 9.35 3.01
N VAL A 265 2.85 10.51 3.46
CA VAL A 265 1.72 10.70 4.37
C VAL A 265 0.79 11.78 3.82
N GLU A 266 -0.44 11.83 4.32
CA GLU A 266 -1.41 12.88 4.03
C GLU A 266 -1.91 13.49 5.33
N SER A 267 -1.71 14.79 5.51
CA SER A 267 -2.09 15.54 6.70
C SER A 267 -3.47 16.18 6.55
N TYR A 268 -4.21 16.26 7.64
CA TYR A 268 -5.47 16.97 7.70
C TYR A 268 -5.62 17.74 9.02
N MET A 269 -5.65 19.08 8.96
CA MET A 269 -5.83 19.99 10.10
C MET A 269 -4.82 19.73 11.22
N LEU A 270 -3.52 19.58 10.89
CA LEU A 270 -2.46 19.28 11.88
C LEU A 270 -1.76 20.51 12.44
N GLU A 271 -1.96 21.70 11.89
CA GLU A 271 -1.17 22.92 12.18
C GLU A 271 -1.19 23.30 13.67
N ASP A 272 -2.32 23.08 14.35
CA ASP A 272 -2.53 23.38 15.76
C ASP A 272 -3.09 22.16 16.54
N ALA A 273 -2.99 20.96 15.96
CA ALA A 273 -3.59 19.76 16.54
C ALA A 273 -2.81 19.26 17.75
N GLU A 274 -3.52 19.01 18.85
CA GLU A 274 -3.02 18.40 20.07
C GLU A 274 -3.44 16.91 20.17
N GLU A 275 -4.63 16.58 19.64
CA GLU A 275 -5.18 15.22 19.53
C GLU A 275 -5.13 14.78 18.07
N VAL A 276 -4.33 13.80 17.72
CA VAL A 276 -4.15 13.40 16.34
C VAL A 276 -4.54 11.95 16.12
N VAL A 277 -5.39 11.71 15.11
CA VAL A 277 -5.71 10.35 14.64
C VAL A 277 -4.76 9.97 13.53
N VAL A 278 -4.04 8.85 13.68
CA VAL A 278 -3.22 8.26 12.62
C VAL A 278 -3.93 7.03 12.06
N THR A 279 -3.97 6.89 10.74
CA THR A 279 -4.65 5.77 10.07
C THR A 279 -4.08 5.47 8.69
N TYR A 280 -4.65 4.48 8.00
CA TYR A 280 -4.38 4.12 6.60
C TYR A 280 -5.63 3.58 5.91
N GLY A 281 -5.61 3.49 4.56
CA GLY A 281 -6.66 2.87 3.75
C GLY A 281 -7.94 3.70 3.61
N GLY A 282 -9.03 3.02 3.26
CA GLY A 282 -10.30 3.62 2.82
C GLY A 282 -11.10 4.36 3.89
N ILE A 283 -10.78 4.20 5.19
CA ILE A 283 -11.46 4.92 6.29
C ILE A 283 -11.15 6.44 6.32
N TRP A 284 -10.20 6.90 5.50
CA TRP A 284 -9.71 8.28 5.53
C TRP A 284 -10.82 9.34 5.45
N GLY A 285 -11.87 9.09 4.68
CA GLY A 285 -13.04 9.99 4.59
C GLY A 285 -13.77 10.16 5.92
N ASP A 286 -14.02 9.05 6.63
CA ASP A 286 -14.68 9.05 7.94
C ASP A 286 -13.80 9.70 9.01
N VAL A 287 -12.50 9.45 8.98
CA VAL A 287 -11.54 10.09 9.90
C VAL A 287 -11.56 11.61 9.74
N LYS A 288 -11.47 12.12 8.52
CA LYS A 288 -11.58 13.58 8.25
C LYS A 288 -12.91 14.16 8.75
N ARG A 289 -14.00 13.41 8.61
CA ARG A 289 -15.31 13.83 9.10
C ARG A 289 -15.37 13.83 10.64
N GLY A 290 -14.83 12.81 11.30
CA GLY A 290 -14.74 12.73 12.77
C GLY A 290 -13.91 13.87 13.36
N VAL A 291 -12.76 14.18 12.76
CA VAL A 291 -11.93 15.35 13.12
C VAL A 291 -12.72 16.65 13.03
N ARG A 292 -13.50 16.88 11.93
CA ARG A 292 -14.35 18.07 11.82
C ARG A 292 -15.44 18.13 12.90
N MET A 293 -15.97 17.00 13.33
CA MET A 293 -16.94 16.95 14.44
C MET A 293 -16.25 17.35 15.75
N ALA A 294 -15.09 16.80 16.07
CA ALA A 294 -14.32 17.13 17.26
C ALA A 294 -13.93 18.64 17.31
N ARG A 295 -13.52 19.17 16.17
CA ARG A 295 -13.19 20.60 16.06
C ARG A 295 -14.37 21.55 16.28
N LYS A 296 -15.60 21.13 15.93
CA LYS A 296 -16.82 21.90 16.25
C LYS A 296 -17.06 22.00 17.75
N ASP A 297 -16.61 21.03 18.52
CA ASP A 297 -16.69 21.00 19.98
C ASP A 297 -15.46 21.66 20.67
N GLY A 298 -14.61 22.34 19.87
CA GLY A 298 -13.43 23.06 20.38
C GLY A 298 -12.19 22.19 20.62
N ILE A 299 -12.22 20.90 20.27
CA ILE A 299 -11.07 20.02 20.41
C ILE A 299 -10.09 20.31 19.27
N LYS A 300 -8.82 20.56 19.59
CA LYS A 300 -7.74 20.74 18.61
C LYS A 300 -7.34 19.39 18.00
N ALA A 301 -8.24 18.83 17.22
CA ALA A 301 -8.07 17.54 16.57
C ALA A 301 -7.46 17.68 15.17
N GLY A 302 -6.64 16.71 14.78
CA GLY A 302 -6.08 16.56 13.43
C GLY A 302 -5.99 15.09 13.03
N ALA A 303 -5.61 14.84 11.80
CA ALA A 303 -5.40 13.47 11.33
C ALA A 303 -4.20 13.34 10.39
N LEU A 304 -3.56 12.18 10.42
CA LEU A 304 -2.46 11.79 9.56
C LEU A 304 -2.76 10.44 8.92
N ARG A 305 -2.74 10.36 7.60
CA ARG A 305 -2.87 9.11 6.86
C ARG A 305 -1.50 8.62 6.42
N ILE A 306 -1.16 7.38 6.76
CA ILE A 306 0.04 6.71 6.25
C ILE A 306 -0.30 6.12 4.88
N ARG A 307 0.41 6.58 3.85
CA ARG A 307 0.32 6.07 2.49
C ARG A 307 1.45 5.09 2.18
N LEU A 308 2.68 5.45 2.52
CA LEU A 308 3.85 4.59 2.39
C LEU A 308 4.07 3.83 3.72
N LEU A 309 3.89 2.51 3.69
CA LEU A 309 4.09 1.67 4.88
C LEU A 309 5.53 1.12 4.97
N ARG A 310 6.13 0.81 3.81
CA ARG A 310 7.54 0.40 3.67
C ARG A 310 8.16 1.03 2.42
N PRO A 311 9.33 1.65 2.52
CA PRO A 311 10.04 1.98 3.76
C PRO A 311 9.17 2.87 4.67
N PHE A 312 9.32 2.73 6.00
CA PHE A 312 8.52 3.52 6.93
C PHE A 312 9.00 4.97 6.95
N PRO A 313 8.17 5.96 6.65
CA PRO A 313 8.58 7.35 6.51
C PRO A 313 8.64 8.05 7.88
N ALA A 314 9.48 7.54 8.78
CA ALA A 314 9.54 7.96 10.18
C ALA A 314 9.73 9.49 10.33
N ARG A 315 10.60 10.09 9.51
CA ARG A 315 10.87 11.54 9.56
C ARG A 315 9.61 12.37 9.26
N ASP A 316 8.87 12.03 8.20
CA ASP A 316 7.66 12.75 7.80
C ASP A 316 6.56 12.61 8.85
N ILE A 317 6.45 11.43 9.44
CA ILE A 317 5.50 11.14 10.52
C ILE A 317 5.84 11.96 11.77
N VAL A 318 7.08 11.92 12.22
CA VAL A 318 7.54 12.64 13.41
C VAL A 318 7.37 14.15 13.23
N MET A 319 7.74 14.69 12.07
CA MET A 319 7.51 16.11 11.75
C MET A 319 6.02 16.48 11.80
N SER A 320 5.15 15.61 11.26
CA SER A 320 3.70 15.83 11.26
C SER A 320 3.07 15.74 12.65
N LEU A 321 3.66 14.97 13.56
CA LEU A 321 3.15 14.71 14.92
C LEU A 321 3.88 15.51 16.01
N SER A 322 4.80 16.41 15.65
CA SER A 322 5.67 17.13 16.60
C SER A 322 4.93 17.95 17.66
N ASN A 323 3.72 18.43 17.36
CA ASN A 323 2.89 19.22 18.27
C ASN A 323 1.80 18.36 18.98
N ALA A 324 1.68 17.10 18.64
CA ALA A 324 0.66 16.23 19.21
C ALA A 324 0.96 15.91 20.67
N LYS A 325 -0.05 16.02 21.53
CA LYS A 325 -0.01 15.54 22.93
C LYS A 325 -0.47 14.09 23.00
N THR A 326 -1.50 13.75 22.21
CA THR A 326 -2.03 12.40 22.10
C THR A 326 -2.11 11.99 20.63
N VAL A 327 -1.65 10.77 20.35
CA VAL A 327 -1.69 10.13 19.03
C VAL A 327 -2.53 8.87 19.13
N ILE A 328 -3.71 8.86 18.52
CA ILE A 328 -4.62 7.73 18.46
C ILE A 328 -4.38 7.01 17.15
N VAL A 329 -3.78 5.83 17.19
CA VAL A 329 -3.50 5.04 15.99
C VAL A 329 -4.62 4.07 15.72
N LEU A 330 -5.38 4.32 14.66
CA LEU A 330 -6.45 3.44 14.18
C LEU A 330 -5.84 2.33 13.31
N ASP A 331 -5.64 1.17 13.92
CA ASP A 331 -5.15 -0.04 13.25
C ASP A 331 -6.29 -0.95 12.82
N ARG A 332 -6.24 -1.43 11.58
CA ARG A 332 -7.17 -2.42 11.05
C ARG A 332 -6.49 -3.79 10.86
N ALA A 333 -5.59 -4.07 11.78
CA ALA A 333 -4.85 -5.32 11.93
C ALA A 333 -4.46 -5.49 13.40
N VAL A 334 -4.12 -6.69 13.79
CA VAL A 334 -3.68 -7.01 15.16
C VAL A 334 -2.35 -7.73 15.19
N SER A 335 -1.57 -7.46 16.25
CA SER A 335 -0.33 -8.17 16.59
C SER A 335 -0.51 -8.86 17.94
N PRO A 336 -1.14 -10.04 17.99
CA PRO A 336 -1.43 -10.73 19.26
C PRO A 336 -0.16 -10.99 20.06
N GLY A 337 -0.18 -10.58 21.35
CA GLY A 337 0.98 -10.75 22.25
C GLY A 337 2.04 -9.67 22.17
N ALA A 338 1.87 -8.65 21.31
CA ALA A 338 2.76 -7.50 21.28
C ALA A 338 2.51 -6.54 22.46
N THR A 339 3.42 -5.59 22.68
CA THR A 339 3.31 -4.56 23.74
C THR A 339 2.03 -3.73 23.61
N VAL A 340 1.65 -3.40 22.38
CA VAL A 340 0.34 -2.87 21.99
C VAL A 340 -0.17 -3.69 20.81
N ASP A 341 -1.50 -3.77 20.65
CA ASP A 341 -2.07 -4.74 19.72
C ASP A 341 -2.05 -4.27 18.26
N GLY A 342 -1.87 -2.96 18.01
CA GLY A 342 -1.82 -2.40 16.67
C GLY A 342 -0.41 -2.42 16.07
N PRO A 343 -0.20 -3.07 14.91
CA PRO A 343 1.12 -3.10 14.28
C PRO A 343 1.62 -1.72 13.84
N LEU A 344 0.75 -0.81 13.37
CA LEU A 344 1.13 0.56 13.06
C LEU A 344 1.41 1.36 14.34
N ALA A 345 0.65 1.14 15.42
CA ALA A 345 0.87 1.81 16.70
C ALA A 345 2.27 1.53 17.26
N LEU A 346 2.80 0.31 17.09
CA LEU A 346 4.17 -0.05 17.44
C LEU A 346 5.21 0.78 16.68
N GLU A 347 5.04 0.92 15.37
CA GLU A 347 5.94 1.70 14.52
C GLU A 347 5.90 3.20 14.88
N ILE A 348 4.69 3.76 15.07
CA ILE A 348 4.51 5.17 15.46
C ILE A 348 5.14 5.44 16.83
N ALA A 349 4.85 4.61 17.84
CA ALA A 349 5.41 4.76 19.17
C ALA A 349 6.93 4.71 19.16
N THR A 350 7.51 3.79 18.36
CA THR A 350 8.96 3.66 18.20
C THR A 350 9.54 4.89 17.52
N ALA A 351 8.95 5.36 16.42
CA ALA A 351 9.43 6.54 15.69
C ALA A 351 9.43 7.80 16.57
N LEU A 352 8.34 8.07 17.29
CA LEU A 352 8.23 9.21 18.20
C LEU A 352 9.26 9.13 19.33
N LYS A 353 9.42 7.93 19.92
CA LYS A 353 10.38 7.75 21.04
C LYS A 353 11.82 7.95 20.62
N LEU A 354 12.22 7.47 19.45
CA LEU A 354 13.59 7.63 18.92
C LEU A 354 13.94 9.11 18.67
N GLU A 355 12.96 9.92 18.28
CA GLU A 355 13.15 11.36 18.04
C GLU A 355 12.82 12.22 19.26
N GLY A 356 12.58 11.62 20.42
CA GLY A 356 12.35 12.33 21.69
C GLY A 356 11.02 13.08 21.79
N ILE A 357 10.04 12.74 20.97
CA ILE A 357 8.68 13.30 21.04
C ILE A 357 7.91 12.59 22.18
N ASP A 358 7.48 13.36 23.16
CA ASP A 358 6.73 12.88 24.33
C ASP A 358 5.22 12.99 24.11
N ALA A 359 4.73 12.31 23.06
CA ALA A 359 3.30 12.19 22.81
C ALA A 359 2.79 10.85 23.34
N ARG A 360 1.60 10.88 23.96
CA ARG A 360 0.92 9.66 24.38
C ARG A 360 0.39 8.91 23.17
N VAL A 361 0.77 7.66 22.99
CA VAL A 361 0.27 6.80 21.89
C VAL A 361 -0.81 5.85 22.42
N ILE A 362 -1.97 5.87 21.77
CA ILE A 362 -3.11 4.98 22.02
C ILE A 362 -3.31 4.08 20.81
N SER A 363 -3.21 2.76 21.01
CA SER A 363 -3.51 1.76 19.98
C SER A 363 -5.02 1.50 19.94
N ALA A 364 -5.67 1.87 18.87
CA ALA A 364 -7.11 1.70 18.67
C ALA A 364 -7.36 0.72 17.52
N ILE A 365 -7.73 -0.51 17.86
CA ILE A 365 -8.09 -1.54 16.87
C ILE A 365 -9.51 -1.30 16.38
N HIS A 366 -9.69 -1.35 15.06
CA HIS A 366 -10.98 -1.13 14.44
C HIS A 366 -11.19 -1.99 13.20
N GLY A 367 -12.46 -2.18 12.81
CA GLY A 367 -12.85 -2.61 11.47
C GLY A 367 -12.33 -3.98 11.02
N LEU A 368 -11.93 -4.86 11.94
CA LEU A 368 -11.52 -6.23 11.59
C LEU A 368 -12.67 -6.96 10.92
N GLY A 369 -12.35 -7.70 9.83
CA GLY A 369 -13.37 -8.37 9.02
C GLY A 369 -14.43 -7.40 8.48
N GLN A 370 -14.05 -6.14 8.23
CA GLN A 370 -14.89 -5.04 7.72
C GLN A 370 -16.05 -4.63 8.65
N ARG A 371 -15.92 -4.83 9.97
CA ARG A 371 -16.88 -4.18 10.87
C ARG A 371 -16.85 -2.67 10.63
N THR A 372 -18.02 -2.11 10.33
CA THR A 372 -18.11 -0.69 9.98
C THR A 372 -17.71 0.19 11.14
N VAL A 373 -16.88 1.17 10.88
CA VAL A 373 -16.52 2.27 11.76
C VAL A 373 -16.94 3.56 11.07
N TYR A 374 -17.67 4.38 11.78
CA TYR A 374 -18.22 5.63 11.25
C TYR A 374 -17.44 6.84 11.76
N ALA A 375 -17.61 7.95 11.11
CA ALA A 375 -17.06 9.24 11.54
C ALA A 375 -17.41 9.59 13.00
N ARG A 376 -18.58 9.13 13.49
CA ARG A 376 -18.99 9.31 14.88
C ARG A 376 -18.09 8.52 15.84
N ASP A 377 -17.71 7.31 15.51
CA ASP A 377 -16.84 6.49 16.38
C ASP A 377 -15.46 7.15 16.52
N VAL A 378 -14.93 7.72 15.43
CA VAL A 378 -13.68 8.52 15.44
C VAL A 378 -13.84 9.76 16.31
N TYR A 379 -14.97 10.46 16.21
CA TYR A 379 -15.26 11.62 17.06
C TYR A 379 -15.34 11.24 18.53
N GLU A 380 -16.04 10.16 18.90
CA GLU A 380 -16.19 9.72 20.29
C GLU A 380 -14.81 9.35 20.91
N VAL A 381 -13.94 8.69 20.15
CA VAL A 381 -12.57 8.39 20.63
C VAL A 381 -11.78 9.66 20.87
N LEU A 382 -11.82 10.65 19.95
CA LEU A 382 -11.17 11.94 20.12
C LEU A 382 -11.72 12.69 21.35
N LYS A 383 -13.03 12.66 21.54
CA LYS A 383 -13.70 13.29 22.67
C LYS A 383 -13.33 12.64 24.01
N SER A 384 -13.36 11.32 24.08
CA SER A 384 -12.98 10.57 25.28
C SER A 384 -11.50 10.77 25.63
N SER A 385 -10.62 10.81 24.62
CA SER A 385 -9.20 11.10 24.83
C SER A 385 -8.99 12.47 25.42
N HIS A 386 -9.74 13.47 24.95
CA HIS A 386 -9.59 14.87 25.36
C HIS A 386 -10.16 15.16 26.77
N HIS A 387 -11.37 14.64 27.10
CA HIS A 387 -12.08 14.99 28.32
C HIS A 387 -11.75 14.08 29.51
N ASP A 388 -11.77 12.78 29.29
CA ASP A 388 -11.71 11.79 30.38
C ASP A 388 -10.30 11.20 30.54
N GLY A 389 -9.43 11.46 29.54
CA GLY A 389 -8.14 10.79 29.39
C GLY A 389 -8.35 9.28 29.28
N ILE A 390 -8.35 8.73 28.07
CA ILE A 390 -8.35 7.28 27.92
C ILE A 390 -7.19 6.73 28.75
N GLN A 391 -7.49 6.08 29.87
CA GLN A 391 -6.47 5.56 30.81
C GLN A 391 -5.67 4.42 30.18
N GLU A 392 -6.31 3.63 29.31
CA GLU A 392 -5.73 2.49 28.66
C GLU A 392 -4.95 2.88 27.39
N SER A 393 -3.83 2.20 27.15
CA SER A 393 -3.08 2.34 25.90
C SER A 393 -3.69 1.54 24.75
N ARG A 394 -4.78 0.81 25.00
CA ARG A 394 -5.47 -0.08 24.04
C ARG A 394 -6.95 0.21 24.02
N VAL A 395 -7.52 0.32 22.83
CA VAL A 395 -8.97 0.54 22.60
C VAL A 395 -9.42 -0.37 21.46
N TYR A 396 -10.62 -0.92 21.58
CA TYR A 396 -11.22 -1.77 20.53
C TYR A 396 -12.55 -1.18 20.10
N LEU A 397 -12.57 -0.52 18.95
CA LEU A 397 -13.76 0.14 18.44
C LEU A 397 -14.75 -0.87 17.87
N GLY A 398 -15.97 -0.84 18.42
CA GLY A 398 -17.08 -1.66 17.94
C GLY A 398 -17.01 -3.14 18.32
N VAL A 399 -16.11 -3.55 19.22
CA VAL A 399 -16.18 -4.88 19.83
C VAL A 399 -17.41 -4.96 20.71
N ARG A 400 -18.21 -6.02 20.55
CA ARG A 400 -19.34 -6.29 21.43
C ARG A 400 -18.82 -6.90 22.72
N GLU A 401 -19.16 -6.32 23.85
CA GLU A 401 -18.97 -6.98 25.13
C GLU A 401 -19.88 -8.22 25.14
N TYR A 402 -19.29 -9.39 25.27
CA TYR A 402 -20.06 -10.56 25.64
C TYR A 402 -20.47 -10.32 27.09
N GLY A 403 -21.75 -10.07 27.30
CA GLY A 403 -22.29 -9.99 28.64
C GLY A 403 -21.86 -11.23 29.41
N SER A 404 -21.36 -11.01 30.62
CA SER A 404 -21.26 -12.06 31.64
C SER A 404 -22.64 -12.60 31.87
N GLY A 405 -23.01 -13.62 31.09
CA GLY A 405 -24.19 -14.45 31.32
C GLY A 405 -23.85 -15.59 32.25
#